data_be3535b919eb024f1ba104275a52b85d
#
_entry.id   be3535b919eb024f1ba104275a52b85d
#
_cell.length_a   1.000
_cell.length_b   1.000
_cell.length_c   1.000
_cell.angle_alpha   90.00
_cell.angle_beta   90.00
_cell.angle_gamma   90.00
#
_symmetry.space_group_name_H-M   'P 1'
#
loop_
_entity.id
_entity.type
_entity.pdbx_description
1 polymer ?
#
loop_
_entity_poly.entity_id
_entity_poly.type
_entity_poly.pdbx_seq_one_letter_code
_entity_poly.pdbx_strand_id
1 'polypeptide(L)'
;YTVRKHYYGKKVKLNMILNAKSGICAEDCGYCGQSVKMKEKQRYALVEQDQIKEGAQVATENQIGTYCIVMSGRGPSNREVDHICETVEDIKKIHPQLKICACLGLTKEEQAKKLKAAGVDRYNHNLNTSERYHDEVVTTHTYEDRVNTVEMMKDNNISPCSGVICGMGESNEDIIDMAFALRAIDADS
;
A
#
# COMPACT_ATOMS: atom_id res chain seq x y z
N TYR A 1 23.77 -7.05 1.57
CA TYR A 1 24.28 -6.63 0.25
C TYR A 1 24.64 -7.82 -0.65
N THR A 2 25.33 -8.85 -0.12
CA THR A 2 25.77 -10.05 -0.89
C THR A 2 24.61 -10.80 -1.52
N VAL A 3 23.57 -11.11 -0.74
CA VAL A 3 22.33 -11.78 -1.22
C VAL A 3 21.68 -10.97 -2.34
N ARG A 4 21.43 -9.67 -2.09
CA ARG A 4 20.83 -8.77 -3.08
C ARG A 4 21.66 -8.71 -4.38
N LYS A 5 23.01 -8.61 -4.25
CA LYS A 5 23.90 -8.56 -5.40
C LYS A 5 23.85 -9.86 -6.23
N HIS A 6 23.71 -11.01 -5.55
CA HIS A 6 23.59 -12.31 -6.21
C HIS A 6 22.35 -12.39 -7.08
N TYR A 7 21.17 -11.98 -6.56
CA TYR A 7 19.90 -12.10 -7.28
C TYR A 7 19.58 -10.93 -8.22
N TYR A 8 19.99 -9.72 -7.89
CA TYR A 8 19.58 -8.49 -8.60
C TYR A 8 20.74 -7.68 -9.19
N GLY A 9 21.98 -8.08 -8.97
CA GLY A 9 23.17 -7.35 -9.44
C GLY A 9 23.22 -5.92 -8.90
N LYS A 10 23.49 -4.96 -9.80
CA LYS A 10 23.53 -3.52 -9.47
C LYS A 10 22.21 -2.79 -9.78
N LYS A 11 21.19 -3.49 -10.23
CA LYS A 11 19.90 -2.88 -10.62
C LYS A 11 19.21 -2.27 -9.41
N VAL A 12 18.65 -1.09 -9.58
CA VAL A 12 17.81 -0.40 -8.59
C VAL A 12 16.45 -0.14 -9.22
N LYS A 13 15.38 -0.47 -8.49
CA LYS A 13 14.02 -0.14 -8.89
C LYS A 13 13.64 1.19 -8.25
N LEU A 14 13.19 2.13 -9.06
CA LEU A 14 12.68 3.41 -8.59
C LEU A 14 11.16 3.36 -8.47
N ASN A 15 10.65 3.83 -7.35
CA ASN A 15 9.24 3.97 -7.09
C ASN A 15 8.96 5.42 -6.70
N MET A 16 7.81 5.96 -7.10
CA MET A 16 7.33 7.29 -6.71
C MET A 16 6.00 7.15 -5.99
N ILE A 17 5.79 7.97 -4.98
CA ILE A 17 4.56 7.96 -4.16
C ILE A 17 3.86 9.30 -4.31
N LEU A 18 2.55 9.25 -4.56
CA LEU A 18 1.64 10.35 -4.36
C LEU A 18 0.79 10.08 -3.12
N ASN A 19 0.81 10.99 -2.15
CA ASN A 19 -0.13 10.98 -1.05
C ASN A 19 -1.43 11.64 -1.51
N ALA A 20 -2.37 10.84 -2.03
CA ALA A 20 -3.60 11.34 -2.65
C ALA A 20 -4.67 11.79 -1.64
N LYS A 21 -4.58 11.36 -0.37
CA LYS A 21 -5.46 11.78 0.73
C LYS A 21 -4.70 11.75 2.03
N SER A 22 -4.74 12.81 2.83
CA SER A 22 -3.90 12.95 4.01
C SER A 22 -4.65 13.38 5.27
N GLY A 23 -4.20 12.88 6.41
CA GLY A 23 -4.61 13.35 7.74
C GLY A 23 -6.03 12.98 8.17
N ILE A 24 -6.79 12.27 7.34
CA ILE A 24 -8.18 11.85 7.60
C ILE A 24 -8.16 10.34 7.85
N CYS A 25 -7.73 9.93 9.05
CA CYS A 25 -7.71 8.54 9.47
C CYS A 25 -8.17 8.44 10.92
N ALA A 26 -9.12 7.55 11.19
CA ALA A 26 -9.63 7.28 12.53
C ALA A 26 -8.82 6.20 13.28
N GLU A 27 -7.88 5.54 12.57
CA GLU A 27 -7.06 4.48 13.13
C GLU A 27 -6.00 5.02 14.10
N ASP A 28 -5.67 4.23 15.12
CA ASP A 28 -4.78 4.63 16.22
C ASP A 28 -3.34 4.09 16.10
N CYS A 29 -2.95 3.60 14.91
CA CYS A 29 -1.65 2.99 14.67
C CYS A 29 -0.49 3.84 15.22
N GLY A 30 0.29 3.29 16.16
CA GLY A 30 1.33 4.01 16.89
C GLY A 30 2.52 4.46 16.03
N TYR A 31 2.77 3.77 14.90
CA TYR A 31 3.84 4.05 13.95
C TYR A 31 3.44 5.05 12.84
N CYS A 32 2.15 5.40 12.72
CA CYS A 32 1.65 6.08 11.53
C CYS A 32 1.47 7.59 11.77
N GLY A 33 2.14 8.42 10.94
CA GLY A 33 1.97 9.88 10.96
C GLY A 33 0.56 10.36 10.57
N GLN A 34 -0.30 9.46 10.02
CA GLN A 34 -1.69 9.75 9.68
C GLN A 34 -2.67 9.37 10.81
N SER A 35 -2.18 8.72 11.86
CA SER A 35 -2.97 8.23 13.00
C SER A 35 -3.78 9.33 13.67
N VAL A 36 -4.93 8.95 14.25
CA VAL A 36 -5.75 9.86 15.08
C VAL A 36 -4.96 10.41 16.28
N LYS A 37 -3.94 9.68 16.74
CA LYS A 37 -3.03 10.11 17.84
C LYS A 37 -2.13 11.29 17.45
N MET A 38 -1.90 11.53 16.15
CA MET A 38 -1.04 12.61 15.68
C MET A 38 -1.81 13.93 15.58
N LYS A 39 -1.36 14.94 16.33
CA LYS A 39 -1.99 16.27 16.39
C LYS A 39 -1.61 17.16 15.21
N GLU A 40 -0.33 17.17 14.84
CA GLU A 40 0.21 18.01 13.76
C GLU A 40 0.39 17.17 12.49
N LYS A 41 -0.55 17.31 11.54
CA LYS A 41 -0.51 16.65 10.25
C LYS A 41 -1.26 17.47 9.20
N GLN A 42 -0.77 17.43 7.97
CA GLN A 42 -1.51 17.99 6.85
C GLN A 42 -2.82 17.20 6.64
N ARG A 43 -3.91 17.94 6.42
CA ARG A 43 -5.23 17.35 6.19
C ARG A 43 -5.79 17.85 4.88
N TYR A 44 -6.06 16.92 3.97
CA TYR A 44 -6.80 17.18 2.73
C TYR A 44 -7.56 15.93 2.31
N ALA A 45 -8.68 16.16 1.63
CA ALA A 45 -9.50 15.11 1.04
C ALA A 45 -8.77 14.47 -0.15
N LEU A 46 -9.39 13.48 -0.78
CA LEU A 46 -8.87 12.89 -2.02
C LEU A 46 -8.68 13.99 -3.06
N VAL A 47 -7.47 14.05 -3.60
CA VAL A 47 -7.09 15.03 -4.63
C VAL A 47 -7.81 14.74 -5.94
N GLU A 48 -7.88 15.74 -6.82
CA GLU A 48 -8.52 15.63 -8.13
C GLU A 48 -7.75 14.67 -9.05
N GLN A 49 -8.45 14.04 -9.98
CA GLN A 49 -7.89 13.07 -10.93
C GLN A 49 -6.70 13.63 -11.72
N ASP A 50 -6.77 14.90 -12.11
CA ASP A 50 -5.72 15.55 -12.89
C ASP A 50 -4.39 15.62 -12.12
N GLN A 51 -4.43 15.85 -10.81
CA GLN A 51 -3.21 15.83 -9.97
C GLN A 51 -2.59 14.43 -9.91
N ILE A 52 -3.41 13.37 -9.87
CA ILE A 52 -2.91 11.98 -9.88
C ILE A 52 -2.30 11.66 -11.27
N LYS A 53 -2.93 12.09 -12.35
CA LYS A 53 -2.45 11.91 -13.72
C LYS A 53 -1.15 12.67 -13.98
N GLU A 54 -1.03 13.91 -13.49
CA GLU A 54 0.20 14.70 -13.54
C GLU A 54 1.37 13.98 -12.83
N GLY A 55 1.12 13.40 -11.65
CA GLY A 55 2.10 12.59 -10.95
C GLY A 55 2.55 11.36 -11.76
N ALA A 56 1.64 10.71 -12.49
CA ALA A 56 1.97 9.58 -13.37
C ALA A 56 2.83 10.03 -14.58
N GLN A 57 2.55 11.20 -15.14
CA GLN A 57 3.37 11.80 -16.19
C GLN A 57 4.80 12.05 -15.69
N VAL A 58 4.94 12.71 -14.52
CA VAL A 58 6.24 12.96 -13.90
C VAL A 58 6.99 11.65 -13.62
N ALA A 59 6.28 10.62 -13.13
CA ALA A 59 6.87 9.30 -12.91
C ALA A 59 7.44 8.71 -14.21
N THR A 60 6.70 8.80 -15.31
CA THR A 60 7.12 8.27 -16.61
C THR A 60 8.32 9.02 -17.15
N GLU A 61 8.32 10.35 -17.10
CA GLU A 61 9.43 11.21 -17.56
C GLU A 61 10.73 10.92 -16.81
N ASN A 62 10.62 10.57 -15.53
CA ASN A 62 11.77 10.21 -14.68
C ASN A 62 12.10 8.70 -14.70
N GLN A 63 11.54 7.94 -15.62
CA GLN A 63 11.78 6.50 -15.76
C GLN A 63 11.48 5.70 -14.47
N ILE A 64 10.49 6.14 -13.71
CA ILE A 64 10.01 5.46 -12.51
C ILE A 64 9.27 4.18 -12.91
N GLY A 65 9.66 3.04 -12.32
CA GLY A 65 9.05 1.74 -12.66
C GLY A 65 7.68 1.52 -12.03
N THR A 66 7.41 2.16 -10.88
CA THR A 66 6.12 2.00 -10.17
C THR A 66 5.67 3.34 -9.57
N TYR A 67 4.44 3.71 -9.85
CA TYR A 67 3.77 4.87 -9.25
C TYR A 67 2.77 4.39 -8.21
N CYS A 68 2.94 4.84 -6.97
CA CYS A 68 2.12 4.44 -5.83
C CYS A 68 1.13 5.54 -5.46
N ILE A 69 -0.17 5.23 -5.48
CA ILE A 69 -1.26 6.11 -5.04
C ILE A 69 -1.63 5.71 -3.62
N VAL A 70 -1.38 6.61 -2.66
CA VAL A 70 -1.54 6.34 -1.23
C VAL A 70 -2.66 7.21 -0.65
N MET A 71 -3.52 6.61 0.15
CA MET A 71 -4.61 7.30 0.85
C MET A 71 -4.57 7.03 2.34
N SER A 72 -4.73 8.07 3.15
CA SER A 72 -4.98 7.92 4.58
C SER A 72 -6.42 7.46 4.83
N GLY A 73 -6.63 6.58 5.81
CA GLY A 73 -7.93 6.06 6.22
C GLY A 73 -7.87 4.58 6.55
N ARG A 74 -8.89 4.07 7.26
CA ARG A 74 -9.05 2.64 7.51
C ARG A 74 -9.20 1.86 6.21
N GLY A 75 -10.00 2.38 5.30
CA GLY A 75 -10.25 1.84 3.98
C GLY A 75 -11.01 2.85 3.11
N PRO A 76 -11.06 2.66 1.79
CA PRO A 76 -11.72 3.57 0.88
C PRO A 76 -13.24 3.37 0.88
N SER A 77 -13.99 4.44 0.68
CA SER A 77 -15.39 4.38 0.26
C SER A 77 -15.49 3.90 -1.20
N ASN A 78 -16.65 3.40 -1.61
CA ASN A 78 -16.85 2.99 -3.00
C ASN A 78 -16.65 4.16 -3.98
N ARG A 79 -17.05 5.38 -3.60
CA ARG A 79 -16.83 6.58 -4.41
C ARG A 79 -15.34 6.90 -4.59
N GLU A 80 -14.54 6.72 -3.57
CA GLU A 80 -13.10 6.90 -3.66
C GLU A 80 -12.45 5.82 -4.54
N VAL A 81 -12.92 4.57 -4.44
CA VAL A 81 -12.46 3.49 -5.32
C VAL A 81 -12.81 3.80 -6.78
N ASP A 82 -14.04 4.23 -7.06
CA ASP A 82 -14.47 4.58 -8.41
C ASP A 82 -13.61 5.72 -8.98
N HIS A 83 -13.35 6.77 -8.21
CA HIS A 83 -12.47 7.87 -8.58
C HIS A 83 -11.03 7.41 -8.91
N ILE A 84 -10.46 6.51 -8.09
CA ILE A 84 -9.12 5.95 -8.35
C ILE A 84 -9.13 5.04 -9.59
N CYS A 85 -10.17 4.20 -9.75
CA CYS A 85 -10.27 3.30 -10.90
C CYS A 85 -10.33 4.07 -12.22
N GLU A 86 -11.21 5.06 -12.35
CA GLU A 86 -11.31 5.93 -13.52
C GLU A 86 -9.96 6.59 -13.84
N THR A 87 -9.29 7.10 -12.80
CA THR A 87 -7.97 7.75 -12.96
C THR A 87 -6.91 6.76 -13.44
N VAL A 88 -6.88 5.55 -12.87
CA VAL A 88 -5.92 4.51 -13.26
C VAL A 88 -6.16 4.04 -14.70
N GLU A 89 -7.41 3.88 -15.13
CA GLU A 89 -7.76 3.55 -16.52
C GLU A 89 -7.21 4.61 -17.49
N ASP A 90 -7.37 5.90 -17.17
CA ASP A 90 -6.83 6.97 -18.00
C ASP A 90 -5.30 6.97 -18.03
N ILE A 91 -4.65 6.76 -16.88
CA ILE A 91 -3.18 6.62 -16.81
C ILE A 91 -2.72 5.44 -17.67
N LYS A 92 -3.38 4.29 -17.59
CA LYS A 92 -3.01 3.09 -18.34
C LYS A 92 -3.17 3.24 -19.86
N LYS A 93 -4.13 4.05 -20.34
CA LYS A 93 -4.26 4.38 -21.77
C LYS A 93 -3.06 5.16 -22.29
N ILE A 94 -2.51 6.09 -21.47
CA ILE A 94 -1.41 6.98 -21.87
C ILE A 94 -0.03 6.34 -21.55
N HIS A 95 0.07 5.69 -20.40
CA HIS A 95 1.30 5.11 -19.85
C HIS A 95 1.16 3.61 -19.54
N PRO A 96 0.93 2.73 -20.54
CA PRO A 96 0.62 1.32 -20.32
C PRO A 96 1.74 0.54 -19.61
N GLN A 97 2.98 1.00 -19.70
CA GLN A 97 4.14 0.36 -19.06
C GLN A 97 4.34 0.76 -17.60
N LEU A 98 3.77 1.89 -17.17
CA LEU A 98 3.90 2.34 -15.79
C LEU A 98 3.12 1.40 -14.87
N LYS A 99 3.81 0.79 -13.90
CA LYS A 99 3.16 -0.03 -12.89
C LYS A 99 2.46 0.85 -11.86
N ILE A 100 1.18 0.56 -11.63
CA ILE A 100 0.38 1.27 -10.63
C ILE A 100 0.27 0.43 -9.38
N CYS A 101 0.68 1.01 -8.25
CA CYS A 101 0.49 0.45 -6.93
C CYS A 101 -0.56 1.27 -6.18
N ALA A 102 -1.57 0.63 -5.62
CA ALA A 102 -2.55 1.28 -4.75
C ALA A 102 -2.28 0.93 -3.28
N CYS A 103 -2.44 1.91 -2.38
CA CYS A 103 -2.36 1.74 -0.93
C CYS A 103 -3.51 2.51 -0.29
N LEU A 104 -4.68 1.89 -0.23
CA LEU A 104 -5.94 2.55 0.13
C LEU A 104 -6.48 2.10 1.50
N GLY A 105 -5.76 1.23 2.23
CA GLY A 105 -6.20 0.64 3.49
C GLY A 105 -6.90 -0.70 3.33
N LEU A 106 -7.79 -1.04 4.26
CA LEU A 106 -8.60 -2.26 4.23
C LEU A 106 -9.66 -2.16 3.11
N THR A 107 -9.75 -3.16 2.26
CA THR A 107 -10.66 -3.19 1.12
C THR A 107 -11.62 -4.37 1.19
N LYS A 108 -12.66 -4.32 0.35
CA LYS A 108 -13.65 -5.39 0.16
C LYS A 108 -13.43 -6.06 -1.19
N GLU A 109 -13.90 -7.30 -1.33
CA GLU A 109 -13.80 -8.12 -2.54
C GLU A 109 -14.24 -7.38 -3.82
N GLU A 110 -15.39 -6.70 -3.75
CA GLU A 110 -15.92 -5.90 -4.87
C GLU A 110 -14.98 -4.76 -5.29
N GLN A 111 -14.31 -4.14 -4.30
CA GLN A 111 -13.33 -3.07 -4.52
C GLN A 111 -12.05 -3.62 -5.14
N ALA A 112 -11.58 -4.80 -4.68
CA ALA A 112 -10.43 -5.47 -5.27
C ALA A 112 -10.66 -5.81 -6.75
N LYS A 113 -11.85 -6.34 -7.10
CA LYS A 113 -12.24 -6.62 -8.49
C LYS A 113 -12.24 -5.36 -9.36
N LYS A 114 -12.78 -4.24 -8.85
CA LYS A 114 -12.77 -2.95 -9.57
C LYS A 114 -11.34 -2.46 -9.80
N LEU A 115 -10.49 -2.47 -8.77
CA LEU A 115 -9.09 -2.06 -8.87
C LEU A 115 -8.33 -2.90 -9.90
N LYS A 116 -8.56 -4.22 -9.91
CA LYS A 116 -7.97 -5.10 -10.93
C LYS A 116 -8.43 -4.77 -12.32
N ALA A 117 -9.74 -4.59 -12.53
CA ALA A 117 -10.30 -4.26 -13.84
C ALA A 117 -9.77 -2.93 -14.37
N ALA A 118 -9.56 -1.93 -13.50
CA ALA A 118 -8.99 -0.64 -13.84
C ALA A 118 -7.49 -0.69 -14.21
N GLY A 119 -6.81 -1.79 -13.93
CA GLY A 119 -5.40 -1.97 -14.28
C GLY A 119 -4.41 -1.69 -13.14
N VAL A 120 -4.85 -1.74 -11.88
CA VAL A 120 -3.95 -1.74 -10.73
C VAL A 120 -3.10 -3.01 -10.78
N ASP A 121 -1.77 -2.84 -10.79
CA ASP A 121 -0.81 -3.94 -10.86
C ASP A 121 -0.49 -4.51 -9.49
N ARG A 122 -0.43 -3.65 -8.47
CA ARG A 122 0.00 -3.98 -7.11
C ARG A 122 -0.89 -3.33 -6.07
N TYR A 123 -1.00 -3.98 -4.91
CA TYR A 123 -1.63 -3.38 -3.75
C TYR A 123 -0.69 -3.45 -2.56
N ASN A 124 -0.40 -2.29 -1.98
CA ASN A 124 0.42 -2.22 -0.77
C ASN A 124 -0.47 -2.25 0.47
N HIS A 125 -0.30 -3.28 1.26
CA HIS A 125 -0.90 -3.38 2.59
C HIS A 125 0.05 -4.16 3.52
N ASN A 126 0.74 -3.40 4.38
CA ASN A 126 1.77 -3.98 5.24
C ASN A 126 1.17 -4.73 6.42
N LEU A 127 1.78 -5.85 6.82
CA LEU A 127 1.47 -6.51 8.09
C LEU A 127 1.91 -5.65 9.28
N ASN A 128 2.98 -4.89 9.09
CA ASN A 128 3.63 -3.97 10.03
C ASN A 128 4.34 -4.65 11.21
N THR A 129 3.72 -5.63 11.88
CA THR A 129 4.28 -6.33 13.02
C THR A 129 3.83 -7.80 13.05
N SER A 130 4.25 -8.58 14.06
CA SER A 130 3.75 -9.93 14.29
C SER A 130 2.29 -9.91 14.78
N GLU A 131 1.58 -11.01 14.62
CA GLU A 131 0.23 -11.17 15.18
C GLU A 131 0.23 -10.95 16.70
N ARG A 132 1.17 -11.55 17.43
CA ARG A 132 1.30 -11.47 18.88
C ARG A 132 1.56 -10.03 19.37
N TYR A 133 2.31 -9.21 18.63
CA TYR A 133 2.66 -7.85 19.02
C TYR A 133 1.70 -6.80 18.45
N HIS A 134 0.72 -7.22 17.64
CA HIS A 134 -0.17 -6.31 16.91
C HIS A 134 -0.95 -5.36 17.84
N ASP A 135 -1.53 -5.88 18.93
CA ASP A 135 -2.39 -5.11 19.82
C ASP A 135 -1.62 -4.06 20.64
N GLU A 136 -0.28 -4.21 20.75
CA GLU A 136 0.59 -3.20 21.36
C GLU A 136 0.76 -1.95 20.48
N VAL A 137 0.57 -2.08 19.17
CA VAL A 137 0.82 -1.00 18.21
C VAL A 137 -0.44 -0.42 17.57
N VAL A 138 -1.54 -1.18 17.53
CA VAL A 138 -2.84 -0.73 17.00
C VAL A 138 -3.98 -1.50 17.65
N THR A 139 -5.10 -0.80 17.97
CA THR A 139 -6.29 -1.41 18.60
C THR A 139 -7.56 -1.25 17.77
N THR A 140 -7.53 -0.50 16.70
CA THR A 140 -8.71 -0.13 15.90
C THR A 140 -9.02 -1.10 14.75
N HIS A 141 -8.11 -2.00 14.42
CA HIS A 141 -8.29 -3.12 13.49
C HIS A 141 -7.40 -4.28 13.91
N THR A 142 -7.69 -5.48 13.42
CA THR A 142 -6.99 -6.71 13.79
C THR A 142 -5.83 -7.04 12.83
N TYR A 143 -4.93 -7.92 13.28
CA TYR A 143 -3.91 -8.49 12.40
C TYR A 143 -4.53 -9.27 11.24
N GLU A 144 -5.59 -10.02 11.52
CA GLU A 144 -6.35 -10.79 10.53
C GLU A 144 -6.96 -9.90 9.44
N ASP A 145 -7.49 -8.70 9.78
CA ASP A 145 -7.98 -7.73 8.79
C ASP A 145 -6.90 -7.40 7.75
N ARG A 146 -5.63 -7.34 8.18
CA ARG A 146 -4.50 -7.06 7.29
C ARG A 146 -4.16 -8.25 6.41
N VAL A 147 -4.05 -9.43 7.00
CA VAL A 147 -3.79 -10.68 6.26
C VAL A 147 -4.87 -10.90 5.20
N ASN A 148 -6.14 -10.82 5.61
CA ASN A 148 -7.28 -11.01 4.71
C ASN A 148 -7.27 -10.01 3.55
N THR A 149 -6.85 -8.75 3.79
CA THR A 149 -6.74 -7.76 2.71
C THR A 149 -5.66 -8.15 1.71
N VAL A 150 -4.50 -8.61 2.16
CA VAL A 150 -3.39 -9.03 1.29
C VAL A 150 -3.76 -10.27 0.47
N GLU A 151 -4.34 -11.28 1.12
CA GLU A 151 -4.79 -12.52 0.46
C GLU A 151 -5.89 -12.24 -0.57
N MET A 152 -6.87 -11.41 -0.23
CA MET A 152 -7.92 -10.98 -1.14
C MET A 152 -7.36 -10.31 -2.40
N MET A 153 -6.32 -9.46 -2.27
CA MET A 153 -5.68 -8.86 -3.44
C MET A 153 -5.02 -9.91 -4.32
N LYS A 154 -4.33 -10.88 -3.72
CA LYS A 154 -3.70 -12.00 -4.42
C LYS A 154 -4.75 -12.84 -5.18
N ASP A 155 -5.86 -13.18 -4.54
CA ASP A 155 -6.95 -13.97 -5.12
C ASP A 155 -7.59 -13.24 -6.32
N ASN A 156 -7.56 -11.91 -6.33
CA ASN A 156 -7.99 -11.09 -7.46
C ASN A 156 -6.86 -10.80 -8.47
N ASN A 157 -5.74 -11.52 -8.43
CA ASN A 157 -4.58 -11.36 -9.32
C ASN A 157 -3.96 -9.95 -9.29
N ILE A 158 -4.02 -9.27 -8.14
CA ILE A 158 -3.26 -8.06 -7.87
C ILE A 158 -2.03 -8.47 -7.06
N SER A 159 -0.83 -8.11 -7.53
CA SER A 159 0.43 -8.47 -6.87
C SER A 159 0.49 -7.86 -5.45
N PRO A 160 0.62 -8.69 -4.39
CA PRO A 160 0.69 -8.18 -3.03
C PRO A 160 2.06 -7.55 -2.75
N CYS A 161 2.02 -6.33 -2.22
CA CYS A 161 3.19 -5.63 -1.69
C CYS A 161 2.96 -5.46 -0.19
N SER A 162 3.80 -6.10 0.63
CA SER A 162 3.66 -6.07 2.09
C SER A 162 5.00 -5.99 2.77
N GLY A 163 5.01 -5.51 4.00
CA GLY A 163 6.23 -5.36 4.77
C GLY A 163 5.94 -5.24 6.26
N VAL A 164 7.02 -5.10 7.01
CA VAL A 164 7.01 -4.96 8.47
C VAL A 164 7.89 -3.80 8.90
N ILE A 165 7.66 -3.33 10.11
CA ILE A 165 8.45 -2.27 10.76
C ILE A 165 9.13 -2.92 11.96
N CYS A 166 10.46 -2.81 12.02
CA CYS A 166 11.24 -3.28 13.17
C CYS A 166 11.66 -2.10 14.05
N GLY A 167 11.72 -2.32 15.37
CA GLY A 167 12.16 -1.34 16.35
C GLY A 167 11.01 -0.62 17.06
N MET A 168 9.80 -1.19 17.06
CA MET A 168 8.66 -0.65 17.80
C MET A 168 8.55 -1.20 19.23
N GLY A 169 9.46 -2.11 19.65
CA GLY A 169 9.46 -2.76 20.95
C GLY A 169 9.21 -4.28 20.90
N GLU A 170 9.05 -4.82 19.69
CA GLU A 170 8.89 -6.25 19.43
C GLU A 170 10.11 -7.07 19.87
N SER A 171 9.90 -8.35 20.16
CA SER A 171 10.96 -9.32 20.47
C SER A 171 11.63 -9.89 19.22
N ASN A 172 12.74 -10.63 19.41
CA ASN A 172 13.37 -11.35 18.30
C ASN A 172 12.46 -12.44 17.72
N GLU A 173 11.64 -13.07 18.55
CA GLU A 173 10.63 -14.04 18.13
C GLU A 173 9.59 -13.40 17.24
N ASP A 174 9.17 -12.17 17.54
CA ASP A 174 8.24 -11.41 16.69
C ASP A 174 8.84 -11.12 15.31
N ILE A 175 10.14 -10.78 15.24
CA ILE A 175 10.83 -10.55 13.97
C ILE A 175 10.86 -11.84 13.12
N ILE A 176 11.08 -12.99 13.75
CA ILE A 176 11.06 -14.30 13.09
C ILE A 176 9.65 -14.60 12.57
N ASP A 177 8.64 -14.42 13.42
CA ASP A 177 7.23 -14.63 13.06
C ASP A 177 6.81 -13.73 11.88
N MET A 178 7.21 -12.45 11.89
CA MET A 178 6.99 -11.53 10.77
C MET A 178 7.61 -12.04 9.46
N ALA A 179 8.81 -12.57 9.50
CA ALA A 179 9.48 -13.12 8.30
C ALA A 179 8.74 -14.34 7.74
N PHE A 180 8.28 -15.24 8.62
CA PHE A 180 7.45 -16.38 8.21
C PHE A 180 6.08 -15.95 7.68
N ALA A 181 5.43 -14.96 8.30
CA ALA A 181 4.16 -14.43 7.85
C ALA A 181 4.25 -13.82 6.45
N LEU A 182 5.28 -12.98 6.18
CA LEU A 182 5.51 -12.42 4.83
C LEU A 182 5.74 -13.51 3.78
N ARG A 183 6.45 -14.58 4.16
CA ARG A 183 6.68 -15.72 3.28
C ARG A 183 5.39 -16.51 3.03
N ALA A 184 4.54 -16.69 4.05
CA ALA A 184 3.28 -17.42 3.94
C ALA A 184 2.28 -16.73 3.01
N ILE A 185 2.16 -15.39 3.10
CA ILE A 185 1.29 -14.61 2.19
C ILE A 185 1.89 -14.47 0.78
N ASP A 186 3.15 -14.92 0.58
CA ASP A 186 3.84 -14.89 -0.70
C ASP A 186 3.87 -13.46 -1.28
N ALA A 187 4.32 -12.51 -0.47
CA ALA A 187 4.43 -11.12 -0.88
C ALA A 187 5.51 -10.96 -1.97
N ASP A 188 5.18 -10.28 -3.05
CA ASP A 188 6.08 -10.04 -4.19
C ASP A 188 7.15 -8.96 -3.90
N SER A 189 6.90 -8.09 -2.94
CA SER A 189 7.81 -7.00 -2.53
C SER A 189 7.40 -6.42 -1.19
#